data_d51c4ae2bcfa6a5736f9a4921e16e514
#
_entry.id   d51c4ae2bcfa6a5736f9a4921e16e514
#
_cell.length_a   1.000
_cell.length_b   1.000
_cell.length_c   1.000
_cell.angle_alpha   90.00
_cell.angle_beta   90.00
_cell.angle_gamma   90.00
#
_symmetry.space_group_name_H-M   'P 1'
#
loop_
_entity.id
_entity.type
_entity.pdbx_description
1 polymer ?
#
loop_
_entity_poly.entity_id
_entity_poly.type
_entity_poly.pdbx_seq_one_letter_code
_entity_poly.pdbx_strand_id
1 'polypeptide(L)'
;MKKILKSLLLPCVLVLLMGADNQEARFQNLGGKIMCTCSCAQMLLKCNHVGCPNSDQMIRELRANVSRTKDDEAVLNWFRTKWGVTAVVEPSTHGFELLAWVLPAAGLGLGLLLVVVLIRTWKMRPAPVAAADVHLAPDLEVLRERARRETEI
;
A
#
# COMPACT_ATOMS: atom_id res chain seq x y z
N MET A 1 46.02 -2.53 -28.55
CA MET A 1 45.43 -3.77 -28.05
C MET A 1 45.21 -3.73 -26.52
N LYS A 2 46.20 -3.37 -25.67
CA LYS A 2 46.05 -3.33 -24.20
C LYS A 2 44.95 -2.37 -23.67
N LYS A 3 44.68 -1.23 -24.32
CA LYS A 3 43.64 -0.26 -23.93
C LYS A 3 42.23 -0.77 -24.20
N ILE A 4 42.02 -1.45 -25.34
CA ILE A 4 40.71 -2.03 -25.72
C ILE A 4 40.35 -3.19 -24.78
N LEU A 5 41.36 -4.03 -24.43
CA LEU A 5 41.14 -5.14 -23.49
C LEU A 5 40.73 -4.65 -22.09
N LYS A 6 41.35 -3.57 -21.60
CA LYS A 6 40.96 -2.96 -20.31
C LYS A 6 39.58 -2.34 -20.35
N SER A 7 39.16 -1.70 -21.48
CA SER A 7 37.87 -1.11 -21.66
C SER A 7 36.74 -2.16 -21.74
N LEU A 8 37.05 -3.38 -22.20
CA LEU A 8 36.08 -4.48 -22.27
C LEU A 8 35.99 -5.28 -20.97
N LEU A 9 37.09 -5.39 -20.22
CA LEU A 9 37.15 -6.11 -18.95
C LEU A 9 36.34 -5.38 -17.84
N LEU A 10 36.40 -4.07 -17.80
CA LEU A 10 35.73 -3.28 -16.75
C LEU A 10 34.19 -3.47 -16.71
N PRO A 11 33.46 -3.38 -17.82
CA PRO A 11 32.00 -3.64 -17.81
C PRO A 11 31.69 -5.12 -17.54
N CYS A 12 32.51 -6.05 -17.97
CA CYS A 12 32.29 -7.47 -17.72
C CYS A 12 32.41 -7.82 -16.22
N VAL A 13 33.40 -7.23 -15.54
CA VAL A 13 33.53 -7.36 -14.07
C VAL A 13 32.40 -6.69 -13.33
N LEU A 14 31.89 -5.54 -13.81
CA LEU A 14 30.75 -4.84 -13.21
C LEU A 14 29.48 -5.67 -13.30
N VAL A 15 29.21 -6.33 -14.44
CA VAL A 15 28.07 -7.22 -14.64
C VAL A 15 28.14 -8.47 -13.75
N LEU A 16 29.32 -9.02 -13.54
CA LEU A 16 29.55 -10.16 -12.66
C LEU A 16 29.32 -9.81 -11.18
N LEU A 17 29.69 -8.59 -10.77
CA LEU A 17 29.46 -8.10 -9.41
C LEU A 17 27.98 -7.84 -9.12
N MET A 18 27.20 -7.39 -10.11
CA MET A 18 25.75 -7.20 -9.96
C MET A 18 24.94 -8.51 -9.90
N GLY A 19 25.48 -9.62 -10.43
CA GLY A 19 24.83 -10.93 -10.42
C GLY A 19 24.86 -11.64 -9.06
N ALA A 20 25.88 -11.36 -8.23
CA ALA A 20 26.03 -12.00 -6.91
C ALA A 20 25.10 -11.38 -5.84
N ASP A 21 24.71 -10.13 -6.01
CA ASP A 21 23.92 -9.35 -5.05
C ASP A 21 22.44 -9.69 -5.08
N ASN A 22 21.94 -10.26 -6.17
CA ASN A 22 20.51 -10.49 -6.39
C ASN A 22 19.95 -11.61 -5.49
N GLN A 23 20.71 -12.65 -5.19
CA GLN A 23 20.22 -13.78 -4.38
C GLN A 23 20.13 -13.41 -2.89
N GLU A 24 21.11 -12.69 -2.36
CA GLU A 24 21.07 -12.25 -0.97
C GLU A 24 20.01 -11.15 -0.77
N ALA A 25 19.88 -10.23 -1.71
CA ALA A 25 18.81 -9.23 -1.69
C ALA A 25 17.42 -9.89 -1.72
N ARG A 26 17.22 -10.93 -2.54
CA ARG A 26 16.00 -11.73 -2.55
C ARG A 26 15.76 -12.45 -1.23
N PHE A 27 16.79 -13.04 -0.66
CA PHE A 27 16.71 -13.71 0.64
C PHE A 27 16.26 -12.74 1.74
N GLN A 28 16.84 -11.54 1.80
CA GLN A 28 16.47 -10.50 2.77
C GLN A 28 15.04 -10.01 2.56
N ASN A 29 14.64 -9.79 1.30
CA ASN A 29 13.28 -9.35 0.96
C ASN A 29 12.24 -10.39 1.36
N LEU A 30 12.43 -11.65 0.94
CA LEU A 30 11.49 -12.73 1.25
C LEU A 30 11.45 -13.05 2.75
N GLY A 31 12.59 -13.00 3.43
CA GLY A 31 12.65 -13.19 4.88
C GLY A 31 11.94 -12.10 5.67
N GLY A 32 11.81 -10.90 5.09
CA GLY A 32 10.99 -9.82 5.61
C GLY A 32 9.48 -10.02 5.43
N LYS A 33 9.06 -10.95 4.56
CA LYS A 33 7.66 -11.30 4.30
C LYS A 33 7.20 -12.57 5.04
N ILE A 34 8.14 -13.27 5.67
CA ILE A 34 7.88 -14.52 6.40
C ILE A 34 7.93 -14.23 7.91
N MET A 35 6.92 -14.72 8.61
CA MET A 35 6.82 -14.65 10.06
C MET A 35 7.33 -15.93 10.68
N CYS A 36 8.12 -15.83 11.75
CA CYS A 36 8.51 -17.00 12.52
C CYS A 36 7.31 -17.63 13.22
N THR A 37 7.13 -18.93 13.08
CA THR A 37 6.01 -19.67 13.68
C THR A 37 6.22 -19.96 15.18
N CYS A 38 7.27 -19.45 15.79
CA CYS A 38 7.37 -19.41 17.24
C CYS A 38 6.38 -18.37 17.81
N SER A 39 5.98 -18.49 19.04
CA SER A 39 4.95 -17.65 19.70
C SER A 39 5.28 -16.14 19.76
N CYS A 40 6.46 -15.70 19.30
CA CYS A 40 6.89 -14.30 19.38
C CYS A 40 6.36 -13.41 18.24
N ALA A 41 5.70 -13.96 17.21
CA ALA A 41 5.08 -13.24 16.09
C ALA A 41 6.00 -12.19 15.43
N GLN A 42 7.31 -12.48 15.33
CA GLN A 42 8.29 -11.60 14.69
C GLN A 42 8.62 -12.06 13.29
N MET A 43 9.06 -11.12 12.43
CA MET A 43 9.58 -11.44 11.11
C MET A 43 10.77 -12.38 11.22
N LEU A 44 10.88 -13.35 10.31
CA LEU A 44 11.85 -14.44 10.36
C LEU A 44 13.29 -13.97 10.58
N LEU A 45 13.74 -12.97 9.80
CA LEU A 45 15.10 -12.44 9.88
C LEU A 45 15.31 -11.41 11.00
N LYS A 46 14.24 -10.98 11.69
CA LYS A 46 14.29 -10.05 12.83
C LYS A 46 14.01 -10.75 14.16
N CYS A 47 13.88 -12.08 14.13
CA CYS A 47 13.66 -12.85 15.34
C CYS A 47 14.92 -12.82 16.20
N ASN A 48 14.81 -12.19 17.37
CA ASN A 48 15.90 -12.06 18.34
C ASN A 48 15.90 -13.18 19.41
N HIS A 49 15.06 -14.18 19.24
CA HIS A 49 14.99 -15.32 20.15
C HIS A 49 16.16 -16.27 19.89
N VAL A 50 17.16 -16.19 20.74
CA VAL A 50 18.40 -17.01 20.62
C VAL A 50 18.04 -18.50 20.77
N GLY A 51 18.50 -19.32 19.82
CA GLY A 51 18.30 -20.77 19.85
C GLY A 51 16.87 -21.23 19.51
N CYS A 52 16.10 -20.42 18.81
CA CYS A 52 14.79 -20.83 18.31
C CYS A 52 14.91 -21.90 17.21
N PRO A 53 14.51 -23.15 17.43
CA PRO A 53 14.68 -24.23 16.47
C PRO A 53 13.86 -23.97 15.18
N ASN A 54 12.69 -23.34 15.31
CA ASN A 54 11.83 -23.02 14.16
C ASN A 54 12.49 -21.92 13.28
N SER A 55 13.02 -20.86 13.88
CA SER A 55 13.68 -19.79 13.15
C SER A 55 14.88 -20.31 12.34
N ASP A 56 15.75 -21.08 12.96
CA ASP A 56 16.94 -21.64 12.32
C ASP A 56 16.58 -22.59 11.15
N GLN A 57 15.55 -23.40 11.36
CA GLN A 57 15.07 -24.29 10.30
C GLN A 57 14.47 -23.49 9.13
N MET A 58 13.58 -22.54 9.41
CA MET A 58 12.93 -21.70 8.40
C MET A 58 13.96 -20.89 7.59
N ILE A 59 15.00 -20.35 8.25
CA ILE A 59 16.09 -19.61 7.58
C ILE A 59 16.87 -20.50 6.63
N ARG A 60 17.23 -21.72 7.06
CA ARG A 60 17.93 -22.70 6.16
C ARG A 60 17.05 -23.05 4.95
N GLU A 61 15.77 -23.29 5.18
CA GLU A 61 14.82 -23.63 4.13
C GLU A 61 14.56 -22.47 3.18
N LEU A 62 14.50 -21.23 3.68
CA LEU A 62 14.38 -20.05 2.85
C LEU A 62 15.60 -19.91 1.93
N ARG A 63 16.80 -20.04 2.47
CA ARG A 63 18.05 -19.98 1.70
C ARG A 63 18.09 -21.07 0.62
N ALA A 64 17.69 -22.28 0.94
CA ALA A 64 17.61 -23.38 0.00
C ALA A 64 16.59 -23.16 -1.11
N ASN A 65 15.39 -22.62 -0.79
CA ASN A 65 14.37 -22.36 -1.79
C ASN A 65 14.76 -21.17 -2.71
N VAL A 66 15.31 -20.09 -2.16
CA VAL A 66 15.80 -18.95 -2.94
C VAL A 66 16.91 -19.36 -3.92
N SER A 67 17.75 -20.32 -3.57
CA SER A 67 18.77 -20.85 -4.48
C SER A 67 18.22 -21.78 -5.58
N ARG A 68 17.11 -22.46 -5.32
CA ARG A 68 16.48 -23.42 -6.25
C ARG A 68 15.61 -22.78 -7.30
N THR A 69 14.87 -21.74 -6.96
CA THR A 69 13.94 -21.07 -7.87
C THR A 69 14.15 -19.56 -7.88
N LYS A 70 13.91 -18.96 -9.06
CA LYS A 70 13.87 -17.49 -9.21
C LYS A 70 12.47 -16.90 -9.01
N ASP A 71 11.48 -17.75 -8.83
CA ASP A 71 10.09 -17.35 -8.59
C ASP A 71 9.85 -17.14 -7.08
N ASP A 72 9.68 -15.90 -6.70
CA ASP A 72 9.48 -15.48 -5.31
C ASP A 72 8.12 -15.96 -4.77
N GLU A 73 7.08 -15.97 -5.62
CA GLU A 73 5.76 -16.44 -5.21
C GLU A 73 5.75 -17.95 -4.96
N ALA A 74 6.49 -18.72 -5.75
CA ALA A 74 6.65 -20.15 -5.51
C ALA A 74 7.33 -20.43 -4.15
N VAL A 75 8.32 -19.59 -3.76
CA VAL A 75 8.96 -19.70 -2.45
C VAL A 75 7.95 -19.40 -1.33
N LEU A 76 7.17 -18.32 -1.46
CA LEU A 76 6.17 -17.96 -0.45
C LEU A 76 5.07 -18.99 -0.34
N ASN A 77 4.59 -19.55 -1.46
CA ASN A 77 3.58 -20.61 -1.47
C ASN A 77 4.10 -21.89 -0.81
N TRP A 78 5.36 -22.23 -1.00
CA TRP A 78 5.99 -23.35 -0.30
C TRP A 78 5.96 -23.15 1.22
N PHE A 79 6.24 -21.92 1.69
CA PHE A 79 6.17 -21.57 3.11
C PHE A 79 4.74 -21.63 3.64
N ARG A 80 3.74 -21.11 2.88
CA ARG A 80 2.30 -21.23 3.24
C ARG A 80 1.87 -22.68 3.40
N THR A 81 2.32 -23.55 2.50
CA THR A 81 1.94 -24.97 2.52
C THR A 81 2.60 -25.71 3.68
N LYS A 82 3.87 -25.45 3.97
CA LYS A 82 4.62 -26.18 4.98
C LYS A 82 4.42 -25.66 6.40
N TRP A 83 4.44 -24.33 6.57
CA TRP A 83 4.41 -23.67 7.86
C TRP A 83 3.06 -23.03 8.21
N GLY A 84 2.10 -23.12 7.29
CA GLY A 84 0.77 -22.55 7.43
C GLY A 84 0.62 -21.20 6.75
N VAL A 85 -0.63 -20.82 6.46
CA VAL A 85 -0.96 -19.56 5.75
C VAL A 85 -0.53 -18.32 6.51
N THR A 86 -0.47 -18.40 7.84
CA THR A 86 -0.04 -17.30 8.71
C THR A 86 1.47 -17.08 8.74
N ALA A 87 2.26 -18.02 8.19
CA ALA A 87 3.71 -17.87 8.10
C ALA A 87 4.13 -16.83 7.05
N VAL A 88 3.25 -16.44 6.14
CA VAL A 88 3.52 -15.39 5.15
C VAL A 88 2.58 -14.22 5.42
N VAL A 89 3.16 -13.04 5.65
CA VAL A 89 2.41 -11.83 6.02
C VAL A 89 1.72 -11.18 4.83
N GLU A 90 2.32 -11.33 3.64
CA GLU A 90 1.82 -10.71 2.42
C GLU A 90 0.77 -11.62 1.76
N PRO A 91 -0.44 -11.09 1.46
CA PRO A 91 -1.43 -11.84 0.68
C PRO A 91 -0.86 -12.19 -0.70
N SER A 92 -1.23 -13.36 -1.23
CA SER A 92 -0.80 -13.73 -2.59
C SER A 92 -1.45 -12.82 -3.64
N THR A 93 -0.81 -12.74 -4.79
CA THR A 93 -1.36 -11.98 -5.93
C THR A 93 -2.31 -12.83 -6.78
N HIS A 94 -2.69 -14.03 -6.30
CA HIS A 94 -3.52 -14.98 -7.02
C HIS A 94 -4.78 -15.38 -6.23
N GLY A 95 -5.80 -15.78 -6.96
CA GLY A 95 -7.03 -16.28 -6.37
C GLY A 95 -7.80 -15.22 -5.57
N PHE A 96 -8.44 -15.62 -4.49
CA PHE A 96 -9.27 -14.75 -3.64
C PHE A 96 -8.44 -13.64 -2.94
N GLU A 97 -7.17 -13.90 -2.64
CA GLU A 97 -6.28 -12.92 -1.98
C GLU A 97 -5.97 -11.71 -2.87
N LEU A 98 -6.15 -11.83 -4.21
CA LEU A 98 -6.06 -10.69 -5.12
C LEU A 98 -7.02 -9.55 -4.75
N LEU A 99 -8.15 -9.88 -4.13
CA LEU A 99 -9.11 -8.87 -3.66
C LEU A 99 -8.50 -7.90 -2.65
N ALA A 100 -7.54 -8.36 -1.84
CA ALA A 100 -6.85 -7.50 -0.88
C ALA A 100 -6.11 -6.34 -1.58
N TRP A 101 -5.69 -6.53 -2.82
CA TRP A 101 -4.99 -5.54 -3.62
C TRP A 101 -5.94 -4.70 -4.48
N VAL A 102 -6.98 -5.33 -5.01
CA VAL A 102 -7.93 -4.68 -5.93
C VAL A 102 -8.95 -3.81 -5.19
N LEU A 103 -9.44 -4.27 -4.02
CA LEU A 103 -10.46 -3.55 -3.26
C LEU A 103 -10.10 -2.12 -2.88
N PRO A 104 -8.89 -1.82 -2.37
CA PRO A 104 -8.52 -0.46 -2.03
C PRO A 104 -8.47 0.46 -3.26
N ALA A 105 -7.93 -0.04 -4.38
CA ALA A 105 -7.85 0.73 -5.63
C ALA A 105 -9.24 0.97 -6.23
N ALA A 106 -10.09 -0.06 -6.27
CA ALA A 106 -11.46 0.03 -6.74
C ALA A 106 -12.31 0.97 -5.86
N GLY A 107 -12.16 0.88 -4.54
CA GLY A 107 -12.83 1.76 -3.57
C GLY A 107 -12.44 3.23 -3.76
N LEU A 108 -11.16 3.51 -3.95
CA LEU A 108 -10.66 4.85 -4.24
C LEU A 108 -11.24 5.38 -5.57
N GLY A 109 -11.21 4.56 -6.62
CA GLY A 109 -11.75 4.93 -7.93
C GLY A 109 -13.25 5.23 -7.88
N LEU A 110 -14.02 4.38 -7.21
CA LEU A 110 -15.46 4.56 -7.01
C LEU A 110 -15.77 5.82 -6.19
N GLY A 111 -15.01 6.04 -5.11
CA GLY A 111 -15.13 7.23 -4.28
C GLY A 111 -14.87 8.53 -5.05
N LEU A 112 -13.80 8.58 -5.84
CA LEU A 112 -13.48 9.71 -6.72
C LEU A 112 -14.59 9.96 -7.75
N LEU A 113 -15.08 8.89 -8.39
CA LEU A 113 -16.18 8.99 -9.35
C LEU A 113 -17.42 9.58 -8.71
N LEU A 114 -17.79 9.11 -7.51
CA LEU A 114 -18.93 9.61 -6.76
C LEU A 114 -18.78 11.09 -6.42
N VAL A 115 -17.60 11.52 -5.97
CA VAL A 115 -17.30 12.94 -5.71
C VAL A 115 -17.44 13.78 -6.97
N VAL A 116 -16.90 13.33 -8.10
CA VAL A 116 -17.02 14.05 -9.37
C VAL A 116 -18.48 14.17 -9.81
N VAL A 117 -19.26 13.08 -9.70
CA VAL A 117 -20.70 13.10 -10.01
C VAL A 117 -21.43 14.08 -9.09
N LEU A 118 -21.15 14.05 -7.79
CA LEU A 118 -21.77 14.93 -6.81
C LEU A 118 -21.48 16.41 -7.10
N ILE A 119 -20.22 16.74 -7.37
CA ILE A 119 -19.81 18.11 -7.73
C ILE A 119 -20.51 18.56 -9.02
N ARG A 120 -20.56 17.69 -10.04
CA ARG A 120 -21.26 18.00 -11.29
C ARG A 120 -22.76 18.22 -11.08
N THR A 121 -23.42 17.37 -10.32
CA THR A 121 -24.86 17.53 -10.03
C THR A 121 -25.15 18.80 -9.23
N TRP A 122 -24.29 19.17 -8.28
CA TRP A 122 -24.43 20.42 -7.53
C TRP A 122 -24.19 21.64 -8.41
N LYS A 123 -23.18 21.60 -9.28
CA LYS A 123 -22.85 22.69 -10.19
C LYS A 123 -23.93 22.91 -11.28
N MET A 124 -24.65 21.84 -11.64
CA MET A 124 -25.77 21.91 -12.61
C MET A 124 -27.13 22.21 -11.95
N ARG A 125 -27.22 22.28 -10.62
CA ARG A 125 -28.43 22.79 -9.98
C ARG A 125 -28.57 24.27 -10.35
N PRO A 126 -29.70 24.70 -10.92
CA PRO A 126 -29.93 26.13 -11.10
C PRO A 126 -29.76 26.79 -9.75
N ALA A 127 -29.04 27.92 -9.74
CA ALA A 127 -28.92 28.73 -8.54
C ALA A 127 -30.34 28.93 -7.98
N PRO A 128 -30.54 28.77 -6.66
CA PRO A 128 -31.83 29.10 -6.09
C PRO A 128 -32.12 30.50 -6.61
N VAL A 129 -33.31 30.65 -7.26
CA VAL A 129 -33.79 31.95 -7.74
C VAL A 129 -33.51 32.90 -6.59
N ALA A 130 -32.57 33.82 -6.78
CA ALA A 130 -32.26 34.83 -5.78
C ALA A 130 -33.62 35.33 -5.31
N ALA A 131 -33.89 35.19 -4.02
CA ALA A 131 -35.21 35.53 -3.47
C ALA A 131 -35.61 36.83 -4.14
N ALA A 132 -36.57 36.73 -5.06
CA ALA A 132 -37.07 37.88 -5.80
C ALA A 132 -37.24 38.92 -4.73
N ASP A 133 -36.65 40.08 -4.87
CA ASP A 133 -36.66 41.14 -3.87
C ASP A 133 -37.99 41.07 -3.13
N VAL A 134 -37.95 40.44 -1.96
CA VAL A 134 -39.13 40.44 -1.09
C VAL A 134 -39.20 41.88 -0.68
N HIS A 135 -39.98 42.63 -1.44
CA HIS A 135 -40.40 43.95 -1.05
C HIS A 135 -41.10 43.71 0.29
N LEU A 136 -40.31 43.84 1.35
CA LEU A 136 -40.84 43.77 2.71
C LEU A 136 -41.94 44.81 2.76
N ALA A 137 -43.16 44.32 3.08
CA ALA A 137 -44.26 45.23 3.28
C ALA A 137 -43.78 46.38 4.20
N PRO A 138 -44.15 47.63 3.92
CA PRO A 138 -43.59 48.78 4.61
C PRO A 138 -43.75 48.73 6.13
N ASP A 139 -44.72 48.00 6.63
CA ASP A 139 -44.93 47.70 8.05
C ASP A 139 -43.82 46.78 8.64
N LEU A 140 -43.24 45.84 7.87
CA LEU A 140 -42.12 45.04 8.32
C LEU A 140 -40.80 45.81 8.38
N GLU A 141 -40.61 46.80 7.54
CA GLU A 141 -39.45 47.69 7.65
C GLU A 141 -39.50 48.56 8.91
N VAL A 142 -40.68 49.07 9.24
CA VAL A 142 -40.88 49.83 10.49
C VAL A 142 -40.64 48.96 11.73
N LEU A 143 -41.07 47.70 11.70
CA LEU A 143 -40.81 46.78 12.81
C LEU A 143 -39.33 46.43 12.93
N ARG A 144 -38.63 46.27 11.82
CA ARG A 144 -37.19 46.00 11.78
C ARG A 144 -36.37 47.19 12.33
N GLU A 145 -36.77 48.39 11.97
CA GLU A 145 -36.13 49.63 12.48
C GLU A 145 -36.41 49.83 13.98
N ARG A 146 -37.59 49.50 14.47
CA ARG A 146 -37.94 49.51 15.89
C ARG A 146 -37.10 48.49 16.67
N ALA A 147 -36.98 47.24 16.18
CA ALA A 147 -36.19 46.19 16.78
C ALA A 147 -34.69 46.61 16.85
N ARG A 148 -34.16 47.26 15.80
CA ARG A 148 -32.78 47.74 15.78
C ARG A 148 -32.52 48.82 16.87
N ARG A 149 -33.46 49.75 17.06
CA ARG A 149 -33.34 50.78 18.11
C ARG A 149 -33.41 50.18 19.52
N GLU A 150 -34.19 49.13 19.72
CA GLU A 150 -34.28 48.44 21.02
C GLU A 150 -33.05 47.62 21.36
N THR A 151 -32.22 47.22 20.36
CA THR A 151 -31.03 46.41 20.56
C THR A 151 -29.72 47.24 20.63
N GLU A 152 -29.76 48.55 20.35
CA GLU A 152 -28.61 49.47 20.41
C GLU A 152 -28.48 50.23 21.75
N ILE A 153 -29.10 49.73 22.85
CA ILE A 153 -28.95 50.31 24.22
C ILE A 153 -27.81 49.64 24.94
#